data_7559a7b1c457329251374ebf9f3a5633
#
_entry.id   7559a7b1c457329251374ebf9f3a5633
#
_cell.length_a   1.000
_cell.length_b   1.000
_cell.length_c   1.000
_cell.angle_alpha   90.00
_cell.angle_beta   90.00
_cell.angle_gamma   90.00
#
_symmetry.space_group_name_H-M   'P 1'
#
loop_
_entity.id
_entity.type
_entity.pdbx_description
1 polymer ?
#
loop_
_entity_poly.entity_id
_entity_poly.type
_entity_poly.pdbx_seq_one_letter_code
_entity_poly.pdbx_strand_id
1 'polypeptide(L)'
;MVKILNKENTILNKFLAQMRDKRAQRDSMRFRRNMERVGEIMAYEISKKLNYKTEMVETPLGIAAVENISDKVVIATILRAGLPFHQGFLNYFDDAENGFVSAYRKSRPDGSFIVEVEYVSTTSLAGKTLILVDPMLTTGTSLMMVYDALIRRAGEPEHTHFAAAIASEEGVDYVRKRINPSKCTLWCAAVDEELTAKSYIVPGIGDAGDLAYGEKL
;
A
#
# COMPACT_ATOMS: atom_id res chain seq x y z
N MET A 1 -4.59 -7.98 11.83
CA MET A 1 -4.72 -9.21 11.01
C MET A 1 -3.82 -9.08 9.77
N VAL A 2 -3.23 -10.20 9.26
CA VAL A 2 -2.41 -10.19 8.02
C VAL A 2 -3.15 -10.98 6.93
N LYS A 3 -3.22 -10.42 5.72
CA LYS A 3 -3.82 -11.01 4.52
C LYS A 3 -2.76 -11.07 3.41
N ILE A 4 -2.55 -12.25 2.86
CA ILE A 4 -1.59 -12.50 1.76
C ILE A 4 -2.37 -13.00 0.56
N LEU A 5 -2.38 -12.22 -0.53
CA LEU A 5 -3.32 -12.44 -1.64
C LEU A 5 -2.87 -13.53 -2.62
N ASN A 6 -1.56 -13.71 -2.84
CA ASN A 6 -1.04 -14.72 -3.78
C ASN A 6 -1.11 -16.16 -3.25
N LYS A 7 -1.65 -16.39 -2.06
CA LYS A 7 -1.93 -17.75 -1.56
C LYS A 7 -3.01 -18.46 -2.37
N GLU A 8 -3.86 -17.68 -3.04
CA GLU A 8 -4.87 -18.18 -3.96
C GLU A 8 -4.46 -17.87 -5.41
N ASN A 9 -4.75 -18.80 -6.33
CA ASN A 9 -4.45 -18.62 -7.75
C ASN A 9 -5.45 -17.65 -8.39
N THR A 10 -4.98 -16.45 -8.71
CA THR A 10 -5.76 -15.42 -9.38
C THR A 10 -4.93 -14.72 -10.46
N ILE A 11 -5.54 -13.81 -11.22
CA ILE A 11 -4.85 -12.98 -12.21
C ILE A 11 -3.72 -12.12 -11.57
N LEU A 12 -3.77 -11.87 -10.26
CA LEU A 12 -2.72 -11.19 -9.52
C LEU A 12 -1.35 -11.84 -9.75
N ASN A 13 -1.30 -13.18 -9.75
CA ASN A 13 -0.05 -13.93 -9.90
C ASN A 13 0.65 -13.64 -11.24
N LYS A 14 -0.12 -13.35 -12.31
CA LYS A 14 0.44 -12.94 -13.61
C LYS A 14 1.15 -11.58 -13.51
N PHE A 15 0.56 -10.61 -12.81
CA PHE A 15 1.16 -9.29 -12.67
C PHE A 15 2.40 -9.32 -11.76
N LEU A 16 2.34 -10.08 -10.67
CA LEU A 16 3.49 -10.33 -9.80
C LEU A 16 4.64 -11.01 -10.56
N ALA A 17 4.35 -12.04 -11.36
CA ALA A 17 5.35 -12.71 -12.17
C ALA A 17 6.04 -11.77 -13.16
N GLN A 18 5.30 -10.89 -13.84
CA GLN A 18 5.87 -9.87 -14.74
C GLN A 18 6.71 -8.82 -14.01
N MET A 19 6.33 -8.45 -12.78
CA MET A 19 7.11 -7.53 -11.96
C MET A 19 8.39 -8.16 -11.41
N ARG A 20 8.41 -9.48 -11.22
CA ARG A 20 9.59 -10.24 -10.78
C ARG A 20 10.54 -10.60 -11.94
N ASP A 21 10.01 -10.77 -13.15
CA ASP A 21 10.82 -11.16 -14.31
C ASP A 21 11.76 -10.01 -14.72
N LYS A 22 13.08 -10.25 -14.61
CA LYS A 22 14.13 -9.27 -14.88
C LYS A 22 14.17 -8.72 -16.32
N ARG A 23 13.47 -9.34 -17.27
CA ARG A 23 13.33 -8.84 -18.63
C ARG A 23 12.09 -7.99 -18.78
N ALA A 24 10.94 -8.46 -18.27
CA ALA A 24 9.67 -7.75 -18.34
C ALA A 24 9.69 -6.44 -17.51
N GLN A 25 10.32 -6.44 -16.33
CA GLN A 25 10.38 -5.28 -15.44
C GLN A 25 11.22 -4.10 -15.98
N ARG A 26 12.07 -4.32 -17.01
CA ARG A 26 12.86 -3.26 -17.65
C ARG A 26 12.01 -2.24 -18.41
N ASP A 27 10.81 -2.64 -18.82
CA ASP A 27 9.81 -1.73 -19.36
C ASP A 27 9.13 -1.01 -18.19
N SER A 28 9.59 0.22 -17.90
CA SER A 28 9.09 1.01 -16.77
C SER A 28 7.60 1.33 -16.89
N MET A 29 7.06 1.48 -18.11
CA MET A 29 5.62 1.68 -18.30
C MET A 29 4.84 0.43 -17.90
N ARG A 30 5.28 -0.75 -18.33
CA ARG A 30 4.68 -2.03 -17.95
C ARG A 30 4.81 -2.30 -16.46
N PHE A 31 5.97 -1.98 -15.87
CA PHE A 31 6.18 -2.11 -14.42
C PHE A 31 5.17 -1.27 -13.63
N ARG A 32 5.05 0.03 -13.97
CA ARG A 32 4.05 0.92 -13.34
C ARG A 32 2.63 0.40 -13.54
N ARG A 33 2.28 -0.04 -14.76
CA ARG A 33 0.93 -0.55 -15.04
C ARG A 33 0.63 -1.85 -14.29
N ASN A 34 1.60 -2.72 -14.08
CA ASN A 34 1.40 -3.92 -13.27
C ASN A 34 1.28 -3.58 -11.77
N MET A 35 2.05 -2.61 -11.27
CA MET A 35 1.91 -2.11 -9.90
C MET A 35 0.52 -1.53 -9.65
N GLU A 36 0.01 -0.76 -10.61
CA GLU A 36 -1.35 -0.21 -10.60
C GLU A 36 -2.41 -1.32 -10.56
N ARG A 37 -2.29 -2.36 -11.40
CA ARG A 37 -3.20 -3.53 -11.41
C ARG A 37 -3.17 -4.31 -10.09
N VAL A 38 -2.01 -4.42 -9.46
CA VAL A 38 -1.89 -5.01 -8.11
C VAL A 38 -2.66 -4.16 -7.11
N GLY A 39 -2.58 -2.82 -7.21
CA GLY A 39 -3.35 -1.87 -6.41
C GLY A 39 -4.87 -2.01 -6.63
N GLU A 40 -5.31 -2.12 -7.88
CA GLU A 40 -6.72 -2.34 -8.25
C GLU A 40 -7.30 -3.60 -7.59
N ILE A 41 -6.58 -4.73 -7.69
CA ILE A 41 -7.00 -6.00 -7.08
C ILE A 41 -7.03 -5.88 -5.56
N MET A 42 -6.03 -5.25 -4.96
CA MET A 42 -5.96 -5.08 -3.52
C MET A 42 -7.04 -4.14 -3.00
N ALA A 43 -7.37 -3.08 -3.74
CA ALA A 43 -8.49 -2.18 -3.45
C ALA A 43 -9.82 -2.95 -3.38
N TYR A 44 -10.07 -3.83 -4.37
CA TYR A 44 -11.23 -4.72 -4.36
C TYR A 44 -11.26 -5.64 -3.13
N GLU A 45 -10.12 -6.25 -2.77
CA GLU A 45 -10.06 -7.12 -1.59
C GLU A 45 -10.27 -6.34 -0.28
N ILE A 46 -9.72 -5.14 -0.17
CA ILE A 46 -9.92 -4.25 0.99
C ILE A 46 -11.38 -3.81 1.08
N SER A 47 -12.04 -3.51 -0.02
CA SER A 47 -13.44 -3.06 -0.03
C SER A 47 -14.38 -4.03 0.69
N LYS A 48 -14.10 -5.33 0.66
CA LYS A 48 -14.86 -6.37 1.37
C LYS A 48 -14.81 -6.24 2.91
N LYS A 49 -13.96 -5.34 3.43
CA LYS A 49 -13.78 -5.09 4.87
C LYS A 49 -14.23 -3.70 5.31
N LEU A 50 -14.71 -2.90 4.38
CA LEU A 50 -15.31 -1.61 4.66
C LEU A 50 -16.75 -1.78 5.16
N ASN A 51 -17.29 -0.71 5.76
CA ASN A 51 -18.67 -0.66 6.18
C ASN A 51 -19.58 -0.30 4.99
N TYR A 52 -20.77 -0.84 5.01
CA TYR A 52 -21.77 -0.63 3.97
C TYR A 52 -23.06 -0.11 4.57
N LYS A 53 -23.82 0.63 3.79
CA LYS A 53 -25.19 1.07 4.10
C LYS A 53 -26.10 0.87 2.90
N THR A 54 -27.37 0.54 3.16
CA THR A 54 -28.37 0.46 2.11
C THR A 54 -28.74 1.85 1.61
N GLU A 55 -28.66 2.06 0.31
CA GLU A 55 -29.11 3.27 -0.39
C GLU A 55 -30.19 2.92 -1.40
N MET A 56 -31.21 3.78 -1.49
CA MET A 56 -32.29 3.64 -2.48
C MET A 56 -31.88 4.39 -3.74
N VAL A 57 -31.61 3.65 -4.81
CA VAL A 57 -31.16 4.20 -6.10
C VAL A 57 -32.33 4.21 -7.08
N GLU A 58 -32.65 5.37 -7.65
CA GLU A 58 -33.61 5.51 -8.70
C GLU A 58 -33.04 4.98 -10.02
N THR A 59 -33.77 4.06 -10.65
CA THR A 59 -33.40 3.47 -11.95
C THR A 59 -34.44 3.86 -12.99
N PRO A 60 -34.18 3.67 -14.26
CA PRO A 60 -35.17 3.96 -15.32
C PRO A 60 -36.51 3.20 -15.18
N LEU A 61 -36.54 2.10 -14.42
CA LEU A 61 -37.73 1.22 -14.31
C LEU A 61 -38.27 1.10 -12.87
N GLY A 62 -37.63 1.78 -11.88
CA GLY A 62 -38.06 1.71 -10.48
C GLY A 62 -36.98 2.09 -9.49
N ILE A 63 -37.14 1.64 -8.25
CA ILE A 63 -36.18 1.91 -7.16
C ILE A 63 -35.50 0.60 -6.76
N ALA A 64 -34.18 0.62 -6.71
CA ALA A 64 -33.33 -0.49 -6.24
C ALA A 64 -32.71 -0.17 -4.88
N ALA A 65 -32.76 -1.12 -3.94
CA ALA A 65 -31.98 -1.05 -2.71
C ALA A 65 -30.58 -1.61 -2.98
N VAL A 66 -29.53 -0.80 -2.79
CA VAL A 66 -28.14 -1.16 -3.10
C VAL A 66 -27.27 -0.93 -1.85
N GLU A 67 -26.41 -1.89 -1.53
CA GLU A 67 -25.41 -1.74 -0.48
C GLU A 67 -24.22 -0.96 -1.01
N ASN A 68 -24.03 0.27 -0.51
CA ASN A 68 -22.93 1.17 -0.88
C ASN A 68 -21.94 1.35 0.28
N ILE A 69 -20.65 1.57 -0.06
CA ILE A 69 -19.60 1.87 0.93
C ILE A 69 -19.99 3.14 1.69
N SER A 70 -19.97 3.04 3.02
CA SER A 70 -20.28 4.17 3.91
C SER A 70 -19.04 4.80 4.54
N ASP A 71 -17.91 4.12 4.47
CA ASP A 71 -16.63 4.64 4.97
C ASP A 71 -16.15 5.82 4.13
N LYS A 72 -15.64 6.85 4.82
CA LYS A 72 -14.84 7.89 4.18
C LYS A 72 -13.40 7.39 4.11
N VAL A 73 -12.88 7.22 2.90
CA VAL A 73 -11.56 6.65 2.66
C VAL A 73 -10.53 7.76 2.42
N VAL A 74 -9.37 7.62 3.06
CA VAL A 74 -8.16 8.38 2.73
C VAL A 74 -7.11 7.41 2.27
N ILE A 75 -6.53 7.62 1.08
CA ILE A 75 -5.43 6.81 0.56
C ILE A 75 -4.15 7.61 0.69
N ALA A 76 -3.20 7.14 1.50
CA ALA A 76 -1.89 7.77 1.65
C ALA A 76 -0.81 6.88 1.03
N THR A 77 0.19 7.50 0.38
CA THR A 77 1.28 6.77 -0.27
C THR A 77 2.65 7.29 0.09
N ILE A 78 3.62 6.38 0.13
CA ILE A 78 5.04 6.70 0.31
C ILE A 78 5.70 6.87 -1.07
N LEU A 79 6.24 8.06 -1.31
CA LEU A 79 6.90 8.40 -2.57
C LEU A 79 8.28 7.72 -2.65
N ARG A 80 8.78 7.39 -3.85
CA ARG A 80 8.29 7.58 -5.23
C ARG A 80 7.50 6.37 -5.74
N ALA A 81 7.96 5.14 -5.42
CA ALA A 81 7.44 3.87 -5.96
C ALA A 81 5.94 3.64 -5.64
N GLY A 82 5.43 4.29 -4.58
CA GLY A 82 4.03 4.21 -4.20
C GLY A 82 3.05 4.82 -5.20
N LEU A 83 3.47 5.74 -6.07
CA LEU A 83 2.55 6.44 -6.97
C LEU A 83 1.73 5.54 -7.89
N PRO A 84 2.29 4.57 -8.64
CA PRO A 84 1.49 3.70 -9.48
C PRO A 84 0.63 2.74 -8.67
N PHE A 85 1.08 2.34 -7.48
CA PHE A 85 0.30 1.50 -6.57
C PHE A 85 -0.91 2.26 -6.02
N HIS A 86 -0.71 3.49 -5.60
CA HIS A 86 -1.74 4.42 -5.16
C HIS A 86 -2.78 4.69 -6.28
N GLN A 87 -2.33 4.87 -7.53
CA GLN A 87 -3.24 5.05 -8.66
C GLN A 87 -4.19 3.85 -8.81
N GLY A 88 -3.71 2.63 -8.59
CA GLY A 88 -4.57 1.44 -8.62
C GLY A 88 -5.70 1.49 -7.58
N PHE A 89 -5.44 2.02 -6.39
CA PHE A 89 -6.49 2.22 -5.39
C PHE A 89 -7.48 3.33 -5.80
N LEU A 90 -6.98 4.43 -6.38
CA LEU A 90 -7.83 5.52 -6.87
C LEU A 90 -8.75 5.12 -8.02
N ASN A 91 -8.38 4.12 -8.82
CA ASN A 91 -9.23 3.60 -9.88
C ASN A 91 -10.50 2.90 -9.35
N TYR A 92 -10.55 2.60 -8.04
CA TYR A 92 -11.68 1.94 -7.36
C TYR A 92 -12.33 2.84 -6.30
N PHE A 93 -11.55 3.68 -5.63
CA PHE A 93 -12.00 4.62 -4.62
C PHE A 93 -11.80 6.04 -5.16
N ASP A 94 -12.53 6.38 -6.23
CA ASP A 94 -12.40 7.64 -6.96
C ASP A 94 -12.79 8.88 -6.12
N ASP A 95 -13.66 8.71 -5.13
CA ASP A 95 -14.02 9.73 -4.15
C ASP A 95 -13.04 9.86 -2.97
N ALA A 96 -12.00 9.01 -2.89
CA ALA A 96 -11.10 9.02 -1.75
C ALA A 96 -10.27 10.30 -1.67
N GLU A 97 -10.12 10.80 -0.44
CA GLU A 97 -9.15 11.85 -0.16
C GLU A 97 -7.72 11.28 -0.19
N ASN A 98 -6.72 12.14 -0.47
CA ASN A 98 -5.38 11.67 -0.74
C ASN A 98 -4.34 12.23 0.24
N GLY A 99 -3.33 11.40 0.54
CA GLY A 99 -2.15 11.77 1.29
C GLY A 99 -0.86 11.35 0.58
N PHE A 100 0.16 12.20 0.67
CA PHE A 100 1.48 11.94 0.09
C PHE A 100 2.55 12.14 1.14
N VAL A 101 3.44 11.16 1.27
CA VAL A 101 4.53 11.21 2.24
C VAL A 101 5.86 10.97 1.52
N SER A 102 6.81 11.88 1.70
CA SER A 102 8.19 11.68 1.31
C SER A 102 8.96 11.19 2.52
N ALA A 103 9.50 9.99 2.40
CA ALA A 103 10.38 9.39 3.39
C ALA A 103 11.61 8.78 2.70
N TYR A 104 12.79 9.02 3.22
CA TYR A 104 14.03 8.48 2.66
C TYR A 104 14.96 7.97 3.75
N ARG A 105 15.86 7.07 3.36
CA ARG A 105 16.91 6.55 4.22
C ARG A 105 18.11 7.47 4.17
N LYS A 106 18.50 8.00 5.32
CA LYS A 106 19.73 8.80 5.50
C LYS A 106 20.79 7.95 6.17
N SER A 107 21.89 7.72 5.47
CA SER A 107 23.02 6.97 6.03
C SER A 107 23.71 7.76 7.13
N ARG A 108 24.12 7.07 8.18
CA ARG A 108 24.96 7.61 9.25
C ARG A 108 26.43 7.24 9.04
N PRO A 109 27.37 7.97 9.65
CA PRO A 109 28.80 7.65 9.55
C PRO A 109 29.18 6.26 10.06
N ASP A 110 28.39 5.67 10.97
CA ASP A 110 28.57 4.33 11.53
C ASP A 110 28.07 3.20 10.61
N GLY A 111 27.58 3.53 9.40
CA GLY A 111 27.02 2.58 8.44
C GLY A 111 25.55 2.22 8.70
N SER A 112 24.96 2.68 9.80
CA SER A 112 23.53 2.58 10.04
C SER A 112 22.76 3.61 9.21
N PHE A 113 21.43 3.48 9.15
CA PHE A 113 20.57 4.48 8.52
C PHE A 113 19.40 4.86 9.42
N ILE A 114 18.93 6.06 9.25
CA ILE A 114 17.65 6.53 9.80
C ILE A 114 16.69 6.78 8.65
N VAL A 115 15.41 6.60 8.92
CA VAL A 115 14.34 7.05 8.01
C VAL A 115 13.97 8.47 8.42
N GLU A 116 14.05 9.39 7.47
CA GLU A 116 13.64 10.79 7.67
C GLU A 116 12.35 11.03 6.87
N VAL A 117 11.32 11.53 7.55
CA VAL A 117 10.05 11.94 6.92
C VAL A 117 10.14 13.45 6.71
N GLU A 118 10.30 13.86 5.43
CA GLU A 118 10.49 15.28 5.09
C GLU A 118 9.18 16.00 4.81
N TYR A 119 8.28 15.33 4.15
CA TYR A 119 7.05 15.94 3.67
C TYR A 119 5.86 15.06 3.95
N VAL A 120 4.84 15.66 4.52
CA VAL A 120 3.54 15.03 4.76
C VAL A 120 2.45 15.99 4.30
N SER A 121 1.72 15.61 3.28
CA SER A 121 0.48 16.27 2.84
C SER A 121 -0.65 15.28 2.97
N THR A 122 -1.67 15.61 3.74
CA THR A 122 -2.84 14.75 3.96
C THR A 122 -4.00 15.58 4.49
N THR A 123 -5.21 15.05 4.38
CA THR A 123 -6.42 15.56 5.03
C THR A 123 -6.53 15.02 6.46
N SER A 124 -7.53 15.46 7.23
CA SER A 124 -7.82 14.86 8.54
C SER A 124 -8.16 13.37 8.40
N LEU A 125 -7.62 12.54 9.29
CA LEU A 125 -7.90 11.11 9.37
C LEU A 125 -9.02 10.75 10.36
N ALA A 126 -9.40 11.71 11.22
CA ALA A 126 -10.42 11.47 12.25
C ALA A 126 -11.77 11.08 11.64
N GLY A 127 -12.34 9.98 12.11
CA GLY A 127 -13.61 9.43 11.60
C GLY A 127 -13.54 8.85 10.19
N LYS A 128 -12.34 8.48 9.72
CA LYS A 128 -12.12 7.93 8.37
C LYS A 128 -11.34 6.63 8.41
N THR A 129 -11.43 5.88 7.33
CA THR A 129 -10.59 4.70 7.08
C THR A 129 -9.37 5.10 6.27
N LEU A 130 -8.17 4.83 6.81
CA LEU A 130 -6.90 5.05 6.12
C LEU A 130 -6.47 3.80 5.36
N ILE A 131 -6.11 3.96 4.08
CA ILE A 131 -5.36 2.97 3.30
C ILE A 131 -3.96 3.53 3.09
N LEU A 132 -2.96 3.00 3.82
CA LEU A 132 -1.56 3.42 3.67
C LEU A 132 -0.84 2.44 2.76
N VAL A 133 -0.43 2.92 1.58
CA VAL A 133 0.20 2.10 0.55
C VAL A 133 1.71 2.33 0.48
N ASP A 134 2.46 1.22 0.55
CA ASP A 134 3.90 1.16 0.33
C ASP A 134 4.22 -0.10 -0.50
N PRO A 135 4.71 0.01 -1.74
CA PRO A 135 4.92 -1.16 -2.58
C PRO A 135 5.93 -2.15 -2.02
N MET A 136 6.85 -1.74 -1.15
CA MET A 136 7.98 -2.54 -0.68
C MET A 136 8.09 -2.57 0.84
N LEU A 137 7.39 -3.51 1.48
CA LEU A 137 7.50 -3.72 2.93
C LEU A 137 8.75 -4.56 3.25
N THR A 138 9.89 -3.89 3.42
CA THR A 138 11.18 -4.55 3.74
C THR A 138 11.28 -4.85 5.24
N THR A 139 11.91 -3.98 6.04
CA THR A 139 12.01 -4.14 7.50
C THR A 139 10.77 -3.67 8.27
N GLY A 140 9.82 -3.00 7.60
CA GLY A 140 8.64 -2.40 8.22
C GLY A 140 8.87 -1.08 8.95
N THR A 141 10.11 -0.70 9.19
CA THR A 141 10.45 0.53 9.95
C THR A 141 9.93 1.79 9.27
N SER A 142 10.15 1.93 7.96
CA SER A 142 9.69 3.11 7.20
C SER A 142 8.16 3.25 7.22
N LEU A 143 7.45 2.15 7.00
CA LEU A 143 5.99 2.13 7.01
C LEU A 143 5.43 2.62 8.36
N MET A 144 5.98 2.10 9.48
CA MET A 144 5.53 2.48 10.82
C MET A 144 5.88 3.93 11.17
N MET A 145 7.06 4.42 10.77
CA MET A 145 7.44 5.82 10.98
C MET A 145 6.54 6.78 10.21
N VAL A 146 6.18 6.44 8.97
CA VAL A 146 5.23 7.20 8.15
C VAL A 146 3.84 7.18 8.78
N TYR A 147 3.38 6.02 9.23
CA TYR A 147 2.12 5.89 9.94
C TYR A 147 2.04 6.77 11.18
N ASP A 148 3.06 6.74 12.03
CA ASP A 148 3.16 7.58 13.22
C ASP A 148 3.17 9.09 12.87
N ALA A 149 3.84 9.47 11.79
CA ALA A 149 3.88 10.85 11.32
C ALA A 149 2.50 11.33 10.82
N LEU A 150 1.77 10.47 10.10
CA LEU A 150 0.40 10.73 9.63
C LEU A 150 -0.55 10.92 10.82
N ILE A 151 -0.53 10.01 11.81
CA ILE A 151 -1.39 10.11 12.99
C ILE A 151 -1.11 11.40 13.78
N ARG A 152 0.18 11.70 14.03
CA ARG A 152 0.54 12.93 14.75
C ARG A 152 0.07 14.21 14.05
N ARG A 153 0.05 14.20 12.71
CA ARG A 153 -0.33 15.38 11.92
C ARG A 153 -1.82 15.51 11.70
N ALA A 154 -2.52 14.40 11.49
CA ALA A 154 -3.88 14.39 10.94
C ALA A 154 -4.92 13.69 11.84
N GLY A 155 -4.50 13.15 13.00
CA GLY A 155 -5.35 12.43 13.93
C GLY A 155 -5.45 10.93 13.63
N GLU A 156 -6.03 10.18 14.57
CA GLU A 156 -6.20 8.73 14.44
C GLU A 156 -7.37 8.39 13.51
N PRO A 157 -7.19 7.49 12.52
CA PRO A 157 -8.28 6.93 11.74
C PRO A 157 -9.10 5.92 12.56
N GLU A 158 -10.31 5.65 12.14
CA GLU A 158 -11.13 4.58 12.73
C GLU A 158 -10.55 3.20 12.47
N HIS A 159 -10.08 2.97 11.24
CA HIS A 159 -9.35 1.77 10.85
C HIS A 159 -8.22 2.10 9.87
N THR A 160 -7.14 1.32 9.92
CA THR A 160 -6.02 1.43 8.97
C THR A 160 -5.81 0.13 8.23
N HIS A 161 -5.84 0.19 6.91
CA HIS A 161 -5.37 -0.86 6.01
C HIS A 161 -3.96 -0.48 5.52
N PHE A 162 -2.96 -1.24 5.94
CA PHE A 162 -1.62 -1.17 5.34
C PHE A 162 -1.59 -2.07 4.12
N ALA A 163 -1.08 -1.58 3.00
CA ALA A 163 -1.05 -2.30 1.74
C ALA A 163 0.37 -2.35 1.17
N ALA A 164 0.90 -3.55 0.95
CA ALA A 164 2.21 -3.78 0.35
C ALA A 164 2.10 -4.69 -0.89
N ALA A 165 2.77 -4.31 -1.98
CA ALA A 165 2.82 -5.17 -3.17
C ALA A 165 3.73 -6.38 -2.92
N ILE A 166 4.95 -6.15 -2.43
CA ILE A 166 5.89 -7.20 -2.01
C ILE A 166 6.32 -6.90 -0.57
N ALA A 167 6.27 -7.91 0.29
CA ALA A 167 6.71 -7.83 1.67
C ALA A 167 7.76 -8.90 1.98
N SER A 168 8.61 -8.66 2.98
CA SER A 168 9.42 -9.70 3.61
C SER A 168 8.71 -10.27 4.83
N GLU A 169 9.02 -11.49 5.23
CA GLU A 169 8.53 -12.06 6.50
C GLU A 169 8.95 -11.21 7.71
N GLU A 170 10.18 -10.70 7.72
CA GLU A 170 10.67 -9.80 8.76
C GLU A 170 9.81 -8.53 8.88
N GLY A 171 9.52 -7.88 7.73
CA GLY A 171 8.69 -6.67 7.69
C GLY A 171 7.25 -6.93 8.14
N VAL A 172 6.68 -8.05 7.71
CA VAL A 172 5.34 -8.47 8.16
C VAL A 172 5.30 -8.68 9.67
N ASP A 173 6.29 -9.39 10.21
CA ASP A 173 6.39 -9.65 11.67
C ASP A 173 6.63 -8.37 12.48
N TYR A 174 7.47 -7.47 11.96
CA TYR A 174 7.74 -6.18 12.59
C TYR A 174 6.47 -5.32 12.69
N VAL A 175 5.73 -5.21 11.60
CA VAL A 175 4.46 -4.46 11.56
C VAL A 175 3.41 -5.12 12.43
N ARG A 176 3.24 -6.44 12.31
CA ARG A 176 2.25 -7.21 13.09
C ARG A 176 2.39 -7.02 14.60
N LYS A 177 3.63 -6.93 15.11
CA LYS A 177 3.91 -6.75 16.54
C LYS A 177 3.61 -5.33 17.05
N ARG A 178 3.47 -4.34 16.15
CA ARG A 178 3.29 -2.92 16.49
C ARG A 178 1.90 -2.37 16.27
N ILE A 179 1.14 -3.00 15.39
CA ILE A 179 -0.22 -2.55 15.09
C ILE A 179 -1.25 -3.15 16.06
N ASN A 180 -2.29 -2.39 16.34
CA ASN A 180 -3.45 -2.90 17.06
C ASN A 180 -4.32 -3.73 16.09
N PRO A 181 -4.49 -5.07 16.29
CA PRO A 181 -5.21 -5.92 15.35
C PRO A 181 -6.72 -5.64 15.27
N SER A 182 -7.29 -4.90 16.23
CA SER A 182 -8.70 -4.47 16.17
C SER A 182 -8.90 -3.24 15.29
N LYS A 183 -7.86 -2.42 15.12
CA LYS A 183 -7.89 -1.16 14.34
C LYS A 183 -7.06 -1.21 13.06
N CYS A 184 -6.29 -2.29 12.85
CA CYS A 184 -5.34 -2.35 11.75
C CYS A 184 -5.36 -3.70 11.04
N THR A 185 -5.25 -3.67 9.71
CA THR A 185 -5.08 -4.86 8.87
C THR A 185 -3.92 -4.65 7.91
N LEU A 186 -3.01 -5.61 7.83
CA LEU A 186 -1.91 -5.62 6.86
C LEU A 186 -2.28 -6.52 5.68
N TRP A 187 -2.16 -5.98 4.48
CA TRP A 187 -2.39 -6.64 3.21
C TRP A 187 -1.10 -6.71 2.41
N CYS A 188 -0.74 -7.90 1.95
CA CYS A 188 0.42 -8.12 1.11
C CYS A 188 -0.02 -8.85 -0.17
N ALA A 189 0.37 -8.36 -1.34
CA ALA A 189 0.10 -9.12 -2.56
C ALA A 189 0.96 -10.39 -2.59
N ALA A 190 2.24 -10.29 -2.18
CA ALA A 190 3.10 -11.46 -1.93
C ALA A 190 4.04 -11.21 -0.74
N VAL A 191 4.49 -12.30 -0.11
CA VAL A 191 5.49 -12.28 0.97
C VAL A 191 6.63 -13.20 0.60
N ASP A 192 7.86 -12.71 0.76
CA ASP A 192 9.12 -13.42 0.48
C ASP A 192 9.93 -13.59 1.77
N GLU A 193 10.73 -14.66 1.83
CA GLU A 193 11.33 -15.14 3.09
C GLU A 193 12.51 -14.30 3.56
N GLU A 194 13.34 -13.77 2.65
CA GLU A 194 14.66 -13.24 2.99
C GLU A 194 14.84 -11.75 2.69
N LEU A 195 15.74 -11.12 3.46
CA LEU A 195 16.33 -9.82 3.17
C LEU A 195 17.83 -9.94 2.97
N THR A 196 18.37 -9.22 1.97
CA THR A 196 19.83 -9.03 1.87
C THR A 196 20.34 -8.12 2.99
N ALA A 197 21.67 -8.09 3.21
CA ALA A 197 22.30 -7.15 4.14
C ALA A 197 21.98 -5.67 3.87
N LYS A 198 21.59 -5.33 2.63
CA LYS A 198 21.12 -3.99 2.25
C LYS A 198 19.59 -3.83 2.34
N SER A 199 18.91 -4.77 2.99
CA SER A 199 17.44 -4.80 3.14
C SER A 199 16.66 -4.86 1.82
N TYR A 200 17.18 -5.49 0.78
CA TYR A 200 16.40 -5.87 -0.40
C TYR A 200 15.70 -7.20 -0.16
N ILE A 201 14.44 -7.30 -0.59
CA ILE A 201 13.64 -8.52 -0.49
C ILE A 201 14.16 -9.55 -1.51
N VAL A 202 14.28 -10.82 -1.09
CA VAL A 202 14.73 -11.93 -1.94
C VAL A 202 13.63 -13.02 -1.93
N PRO A 203 13.17 -13.45 -3.13
CA PRO A 203 13.56 -13.06 -4.48
C PRO A 203 13.13 -11.64 -4.90
N GLY A 204 12.12 -11.05 -4.27
CA GLY A 204 11.69 -9.67 -4.46
C GLY A 204 11.38 -9.26 -5.90
N ILE A 205 11.54 -7.96 -6.15
CA ILE A 205 11.40 -7.33 -7.48
C ILE A 205 12.54 -6.33 -7.78
N GLY A 206 13.55 -6.20 -6.91
CA GLY A 206 14.57 -5.16 -7.01
C GLY A 206 14.13 -3.83 -6.39
N ASP A 207 14.68 -2.70 -6.83
CA ASP A 207 14.26 -1.36 -6.39
C ASP A 207 13.06 -0.88 -7.20
N ALA A 208 11.90 -0.85 -6.57
CA ALA A 208 10.65 -0.47 -7.22
C ALA A 208 10.64 1.00 -7.69
N GLY A 209 11.36 1.89 -6.97
CA GLY A 209 11.46 3.30 -7.34
C GLY A 209 12.26 3.49 -8.61
N ASP A 210 13.39 2.81 -8.71
CA ASP A 210 14.27 2.89 -9.88
C ASP A 210 13.65 2.22 -11.10
N LEU A 211 12.98 1.08 -10.92
CA LEU A 211 12.23 0.41 -11.98
C LEU A 211 11.08 1.26 -12.52
N ALA A 212 10.39 1.99 -11.63
CA ALA A 212 9.26 2.84 -12.03
C ALA A 212 9.67 4.18 -12.66
N TYR A 213 10.76 4.82 -12.16
CA TYR A 213 11.06 6.23 -12.41
C TYR A 213 12.53 6.53 -12.74
N GLY A 214 13.37 5.50 -12.88
CA GLY A 214 14.80 5.66 -13.09
C GLY A 214 15.60 5.81 -11.80
N GLU A 215 16.91 5.57 -11.91
CA GLU A 215 17.84 5.60 -10.80
C GLU A 215 17.88 6.97 -10.11
N LYS A 216 17.99 6.96 -8.79
CA LYS A 216 18.23 8.17 -7.98
C LYS A 216 19.68 8.63 -8.14
N LEU A 217 19.88 9.96 -8.09
CA LEU A 217 21.20 10.56 -7.97
C LEU A 217 21.81 10.33 -6.60
#